data_3571bc485181d83e9344ce76c774abae
#
_entry.id   3571bc485181d83e9344ce76c774abae
#
_cell.length_a   1.000
_cell.length_b   1.000
_cell.length_c   1.000
_cell.angle_alpha   90.00
_cell.angle_beta   90.00
_cell.angle_gamma   90.00
#
_symmetry.space_group_name_H-M   'P 1'
#
loop_
_entity.id
_entity.type
_entity.pdbx_description
1 polymer ?
#
loop_
_entity_poly.entity_id
_entity_poly.type
_entity_poly.pdbx_seq_one_letter_code
_entity_poly.pdbx_strand_id
1 'polypeptide(L)'
;MTTITISREPASGWNGAALLGWYTFWKNLTNPFSIGFAILLPIGMYFMFGTGQSYSDIWTVNGNVAATVLVSMTLYGVFLTVASLATNTALERTSGISRLYATTPLSPLANTCARICASMGIAVVVTAITYGVGAATGAKMDASAWIQTPLLILASSILASAQGLAVAFAVRSDGAFAASSAVTVFSGFLSGMFIPINQMGSF
;
A
#
# COMPACT_ATOMS: atom_id res chain seq x y z
N MET A 1 -26.53 39.49 -32.70
CA MET A 1 -25.51 38.67 -31.99
C MET A 1 -26.24 37.85 -30.96
N THR A 2 -26.43 36.58 -31.24
CA THR A 2 -27.11 35.65 -30.31
C THR A 2 -26.05 35.12 -29.32
N THR A 3 -26.12 35.59 -28.09
CA THR A 3 -25.24 35.11 -27.03
C THR A 3 -25.70 33.70 -26.64
N ILE A 4 -24.98 32.68 -27.05
CA ILE A 4 -25.22 31.31 -26.60
C ILE A 4 -24.67 31.23 -25.18
N THR A 5 -25.52 31.38 -24.18
CA THR A 5 -25.21 31.07 -22.78
C THR A 5 -25.19 29.54 -22.62
N ILE A 6 -24.00 28.95 -22.65
CA ILE A 6 -23.82 27.55 -22.28
C ILE A 6 -24.00 27.48 -20.77
N SER A 7 -25.19 27.13 -20.31
CA SER A 7 -25.45 26.75 -18.93
C SER A 7 -24.74 25.41 -18.66
N ARG A 8 -23.55 25.47 -18.09
CA ARG A 8 -22.93 24.28 -17.52
C ARG A 8 -23.64 23.99 -16.20
N GLU A 9 -24.38 22.89 -16.13
CA GLU A 9 -24.80 22.36 -14.85
C GLU A 9 -23.57 22.16 -13.98
N PRO A 10 -23.64 22.47 -12.65
CA PRO A 10 -22.54 22.24 -11.75
C PRO A 10 -22.26 20.73 -11.73
N ALA A 11 -21.16 20.33 -12.36
CA ALA A 11 -20.74 18.94 -12.37
C ALA A 11 -20.50 18.49 -10.94
N SER A 12 -21.07 17.34 -10.55
CA SER A 12 -20.76 16.70 -9.28
C SER A 12 -19.23 16.59 -9.17
N GLY A 13 -18.63 17.08 -8.09
CA GLY A 13 -17.17 17.05 -7.89
C GLY A 13 -16.56 15.63 -7.87
N TRP A 14 -17.39 14.62 -8.08
CA TRP A 14 -17.02 13.20 -8.20
C TRP A 14 -16.95 12.71 -9.65
N ASN A 15 -17.33 13.53 -10.62
CA ASN A 15 -17.29 13.13 -12.02
C ASN A 15 -15.85 12.85 -12.45
N GLY A 16 -15.59 11.61 -12.89
CA GLY A 16 -14.26 11.15 -13.28
C GLY A 16 -13.41 10.49 -12.17
N ALA A 17 -13.85 10.50 -10.91
CA ALA A 17 -13.09 9.88 -9.81
C ALA A 17 -12.88 8.36 -10.02
N ALA A 18 -13.91 7.64 -10.44
CA ALA A 18 -13.82 6.22 -10.73
C ALA A 18 -12.85 5.92 -11.89
N LEU A 19 -12.90 6.73 -12.95
CA LEU A 19 -12.00 6.60 -14.10
C LEU A 19 -10.55 6.89 -13.70
N LEU A 20 -10.32 7.92 -12.89
CA LEU A 20 -8.99 8.23 -12.35
C LEU A 20 -8.46 7.10 -11.47
N GLY A 21 -9.28 6.56 -10.58
CA GLY A 21 -8.90 5.42 -9.73
C GLY A 21 -8.53 4.19 -10.55
N TRP A 22 -9.35 3.85 -11.54
CA TRP A 22 -9.11 2.74 -12.46
C TRP A 22 -7.83 2.93 -13.27
N TYR A 23 -7.63 4.10 -13.85
CA TYR A 23 -6.40 4.40 -14.59
C TYR A 23 -5.16 4.37 -13.70
N THR A 24 -5.25 4.93 -12.50
CA THR A 24 -4.15 4.92 -11.52
C THR A 24 -3.81 3.49 -11.09
N PHE A 25 -4.81 2.65 -10.84
CA PHE A 25 -4.63 1.24 -10.55
C PHE A 25 -3.89 0.52 -11.67
N TRP A 26 -4.39 0.60 -12.91
CA TRP A 26 -3.76 -0.05 -14.06
C TRP A 26 -2.35 0.47 -14.34
N LYS A 27 -2.13 1.78 -14.26
CA LYS A 27 -0.81 2.39 -14.43
C LYS A 27 0.21 1.79 -13.45
N ASN A 28 -0.19 1.59 -12.20
CA ASN A 28 0.71 1.01 -11.18
C ASN A 28 0.86 -0.51 -11.37
N LEU A 29 -0.20 -1.22 -11.72
CA LEU A 29 -0.18 -2.66 -11.95
C LEU A 29 0.67 -3.03 -13.18
N THR A 30 0.63 -2.21 -14.23
CA THR A 30 1.41 -2.45 -15.46
C THR A 30 2.83 -1.90 -15.41
N ASN A 31 3.20 -1.18 -14.35
CA ASN A 31 4.58 -0.74 -14.16
C ASN A 31 5.42 -1.90 -13.57
N PRO A 32 6.31 -2.54 -14.37
CA PRO A 32 7.00 -3.75 -13.95
C PRO A 32 7.94 -3.52 -12.76
N PHE A 33 8.52 -2.33 -12.64
CA PHE A 33 9.36 -1.99 -11.49
C PHE A 33 8.53 -1.84 -10.20
N SER A 34 7.39 -1.17 -10.29
CA SER A 34 6.53 -0.93 -9.13
C SER A 34 5.92 -2.22 -8.60
N ILE A 35 5.25 -2.97 -9.46
CA ILE A 35 4.57 -4.21 -9.06
C ILE A 35 5.56 -5.34 -8.78
N GLY A 36 6.64 -5.43 -9.56
CA GLY A 36 7.69 -6.42 -9.35
C GLY A 36 8.32 -6.27 -7.98
N PHE A 37 8.71 -5.05 -7.60
CA PHE A 37 9.29 -4.80 -6.28
C PHE A 37 8.27 -5.01 -5.15
N ALA A 38 7.01 -4.61 -5.36
CA ALA A 38 5.92 -4.79 -4.42
C ALA A 38 5.65 -6.26 -4.07
N ILE A 39 5.86 -7.17 -5.02
CA ILE A 39 5.66 -8.61 -4.86
C ILE A 39 6.95 -9.32 -4.46
N LEU A 40 8.06 -9.02 -5.13
CA LEU A 40 9.33 -9.72 -4.91
C LEU A 40 9.90 -9.47 -3.52
N LEU A 41 9.72 -8.26 -2.97
CA LEU A 41 10.26 -7.93 -1.65
C LEU A 41 9.62 -8.79 -0.55
N PRO A 42 8.28 -8.81 -0.36
CA PRO A 42 7.69 -9.64 0.69
C PRO A 42 7.91 -11.14 0.46
N ILE A 43 7.86 -11.61 -0.78
CA ILE A 43 8.12 -13.03 -1.10
C ILE A 43 9.59 -13.38 -0.83
N GLY A 44 10.53 -12.56 -1.26
CA GLY A 44 11.96 -12.77 -1.02
C GLY A 44 12.29 -12.81 0.47
N MET A 45 11.76 -11.88 1.26
CA MET A 45 11.92 -11.85 2.72
C MET A 45 11.26 -13.07 3.37
N TYR A 46 10.09 -13.49 2.89
CA TYR A 46 9.44 -14.71 3.35
C TYR A 46 10.28 -15.96 3.08
N PHE A 47 10.88 -16.10 1.89
CA PHE A 47 11.78 -17.21 1.59
C PHE A 47 13.07 -17.17 2.42
N MET A 48 13.61 -15.99 2.68
CA MET A 48 14.83 -15.86 3.49
C MET A 48 14.61 -16.19 4.97
N PHE A 49 13.48 -15.79 5.55
CA PHE A 49 13.24 -15.84 6.99
C PHE A 49 12.10 -16.77 7.40
N GLY A 50 11.20 -17.12 6.48
CA GLY A 50 10.00 -17.90 6.77
C GLY A 50 10.14 -19.37 6.43
N THR A 51 10.68 -19.70 5.25
CA THR A 51 10.74 -21.08 4.78
C THR A 51 12.17 -21.64 4.79
N GLY A 52 12.30 -22.96 4.87
CA GLY A 52 13.61 -23.61 4.80
C GLY A 52 14.49 -23.47 6.04
N GLN A 53 14.02 -22.83 7.09
CA GLN A 53 14.71 -22.70 8.35
C GLN A 53 14.29 -23.83 9.32
N SER A 54 15.19 -24.24 10.20
CA SER A 54 14.92 -25.30 11.17
C SER A 54 13.76 -24.99 12.14
N TYR A 55 13.40 -23.72 12.27
CA TYR A 55 12.31 -23.23 13.13
C TYR A 55 10.99 -22.98 12.38
N SER A 56 10.96 -23.16 11.05
CA SER A 56 9.79 -22.77 10.20
C SER A 56 8.51 -23.51 10.59
N ASP A 57 8.61 -24.78 10.99
CA ASP A 57 7.47 -25.63 11.36
C ASP A 57 7.06 -25.54 12.82
N ILE A 58 7.79 -24.77 13.66
CA ILE A 58 7.42 -24.58 15.06
C ILE A 58 6.07 -23.88 15.11
N TRP A 59 5.10 -24.50 15.81
CA TRP A 59 3.77 -23.94 15.95
C TRP A 59 3.77 -22.80 16.98
N THR A 60 3.20 -21.68 16.61
CA THR A 60 2.94 -20.52 17.47
C THR A 60 1.44 -20.45 17.83
N VAL A 61 0.95 -19.32 18.31
CA VAL A 61 -0.43 -19.20 18.82
C VAL A 61 -1.49 -19.58 17.78
N ASN A 62 -1.37 -19.10 16.52
CA ASN A 62 -2.38 -19.28 15.48
C ASN A 62 -1.82 -19.84 14.15
N GLY A 63 -0.59 -20.33 14.15
CA GLY A 63 0.07 -20.87 12.96
C GLY A 63 1.54 -21.18 13.22
N ASN A 64 2.24 -21.67 12.20
CA ASN A 64 3.68 -21.90 12.31
C ASN A 64 4.48 -20.60 12.15
N VAL A 65 5.77 -20.64 12.49
CA VAL A 65 6.68 -19.49 12.36
C VAL A 65 6.73 -18.99 10.91
N ALA A 66 6.72 -19.88 9.91
CA ALA A 66 6.69 -19.50 8.51
C ALA A 66 5.46 -18.62 8.19
N ALA A 67 4.28 -18.96 8.73
CA ALA A 67 3.07 -18.15 8.54
C ALA A 67 3.17 -16.78 9.22
N THR A 68 3.76 -16.72 10.41
CA THR A 68 3.99 -15.44 11.11
C THR A 68 4.90 -14.53 10.31
N VAL A 69 5.98 -15.07 9.75
CA VAL A 69 6.89 -14.31 8.87
C VAL A 69 6.17 -13.87 7.58
N LEU A 70 5.35 -14.75 6.98
CA LEU A 70 4.55 -14.41 5.80
C LEU A 70 3.66 -13.18 6.06
N VAL A 71 2.91 -13.21 7.15
CA VAL A 71 2.00 -12.10 7.54
C VAL A 71 2.79 -10.81 7.74
N SER A 72 3.87 -10.85 8.52
CA SER A 72 4.70 -9.69 8.83
C SER A 72 5.34 -9.08 7.57
N MET A 73 5.92 -9.91 6.71
CA MET A 73 6.58 -9.47 5.48
C MET A 73 5.58 -8.96 4.44
N THR A 74 4.40 -9.59 4.35
CA THR A 74 3.32 -9.09 3.50
C THR A 74 2.81 -7.74 3.97
N LEU A 75 2.57 -7.57 5.27
CA LEU A 75 2.15 -6.31 5.87
C LEU A 75 3.17 -5.20 5.57
N TYR A 76 4.46 -5.48 5.78
CA TYR A 76 5.54 -4.53 5.50
C TYR A 76 5.61 -4.15 4.02
N GLY A 77 5.57 -5.15 3.12
CA GLY A 77 5.60 -4.92 1.68
C GLY A 77 4.40 -4.12 1.16
N VAL A 78 3.20 -4.43 1.65
CA VAL A 78 1.97 -3.68 1.32
C VAL A 78 2.08 -2.25 1.86
N PHE A 79 2.53 -2.08 3.10
CA PHE A 79 2.65 -0.78 3.73
C PHE A 79 3.64 0.12 2.96
N LEU A 80 4.82 -0.41 2.64
CA LEU A 80 5.85 0.30 1.87
C LEU A 80 5.34 0.68 0.47
N THR A 81 4.70 -0.26 -0.22
CA THR A 81 4.18 -0.04 -1.58
C THR A 81 3.08 1.01 -1.60
N VAL A 82 2.08 0.87 -0.74
CA VAL A 82 0.92 1.79 -0.69
C VAL A 82 1.35 3.19 -0.26
N ALA A 83 2.23 3.31 0.74
CA ALA A 83 2.77 4.60 1.15
C ALA A 83 3.56 5.27 0.01
N SER A 84 4.38 4.51 -0.72
CA SER A 84 5.13 5.03 -1.88
C SER A 84 4.21 5.49 -3.00
N LEU A 85 3.15 4.72 -3.32
CA LEU A 85 2.15 5.11 -4.33
C LEU A 85 1.42 6.39 -3.95
N ALA A 86 1.05 6.55 -2.68
CA ALA A 86 0.43 7.77 -2.18
C ALA A 86 1.40 8.96 -2.24
N THR A 87 2.69 8.74 -1.98
CA THR A 87 3.74 9.76 -2.02
C THR A 87 4.00 10.29 -3.44
N ASN A 88 3.65 9.55 -4.50
CA ASN A 88 3.69 10.04 -5.88
C ASN A 88 2.92 11.34 -6.08
N THR A 89 1.96 11.65 -5.22
CA THR A 89 1.24 12.94 -5.23
C THR A 89 2.19 14.13 -5.03
N ALA A 90 3.30 13.96 -4.31
CA ALA A 90 4.31 15.02 -4.15
C ALA A 90 4.97 15.37 -5.49
N LEU A 91 5.36 14.36 -6.29
CA LEU A 91 5.94 14.55 -7.63
C LEU A 91 4.97 15.21 -8.59
N GLU A 92 3.70 14.85 -8.54
CA GLU A 92 2.68 15.49 -9.39
C GLU A 92 2.46 16.96 -9.04
N ARG A 93 2.66 17.35 -7.78
CA ARG A 93 2.61 18.75 -7.36
C ARG A 93 3.81 19.55 -7.88
N THR A 94 5.00 18.97 -7.86
CA THR A 94 6.21 19.63 -8.36
C THR A 94 6.26 19.71 -9.88
N SER A 95 5.75 18.69 -10.57
CA SER A 95 5.64 18.66 -12.05
C SER A 95 4.49 19.51 -12.62
N GLY A 96 3.66 20.13 -11.77
CA GLY A 96 2.55 20.97 -12.20
C GLY A 96 1.30 20.22 -12.65
N ILE A 97 1.29 18.89 -12.61
CA ILE A 97 0.12 18.05 -12.95
C ILE A 97 -1.06 18.40 -12.05
N SER A 98 -0.83 18.78 -10.81
CA SER A 98 -1.89 19.22 -9.90
C SER A 98 -2.64 20.47 -10.38
N ARG A 99 -1.99 21.35 -11.17
CA ARG A 99 -2.66 22.49 -11.80
C ARG A 99 -3.59 22.05 -12.92
N LEU A 100 -3.22 20.99 -13.64
CA LEU A 100 -4.08 20.42 -14.67
C LEU A 100 -5.35 19.80 -14.04
N TYR A 101 -5.24 19.15 -12.88
CA TYR A 101 -6.41 18.65 -12.15
C TYR A 101 -7.35 19.80 -11.71
N ALA A 102 -6.83 20.98 -11.40
CA ALA A 102 -7.64 22.13 -11.02
C ALA A 102 -8.52 22.65 -12.16
N THR A 103 -8.23 22.32 -13.43
CA THR A 103 -9.06 22.63 -14.59
C THR A 103 -10.15 21.60 -14.86
N THR A 104 -10.14 20.48 -14.15
CA THR A 104 -11.15 19.43 -14.26
C THR A 104 -12.27 19.64 -13.21
N PRO A 105 -13.48 19.09 -13.43
CA PRO A 105 -14.58 19.19 -12.47
C PRO A 105 -14.38 18.27 -11.24
N LEU A 106 -13.20 17.69 -11.07
CA LEU A 106 -12.87 16.75 -9.99
C LEU A 106 -12.49 17.50 -8.72
N SER A 107 -13.19 17.23 -7.61
CA SER A 107 -12.84 17.81 -6.31
C SER A 107 -11.54 17.22 -5.75
N PRO A 108 -10.77 17.98 -4.94
CA PRO A 108 -9.55 17.46 -4.29
C PRO A 108 -9.81 16.21 -3.44
N LEU A 109 -10.98 16.15 -2.79
CA LEU A 109 -11.37 14.99 -1.99
C LEU A 109 -11.61 13.76 -2.88
N ALA A 110 -12.33 13.91 -3.98
CA ALA A 110 -12.59 12.83 -4.93
C ALA A 110 -11.28 12.29 -5.55
N ASN A 111 -10.33 13.19 -5.89
CA ASN A 111 -9.00 12.81 -6.35
C ASN A 111 -8.25 11.97 -5.29
N THR A 112 -8.26 12.40 -4.03
CA THR A 112 -7.61 11.69 -2.93
C THR A 112 -8.26 10.32 -2.71
N CYS A 113 -9.58 10.24 -2.65
CA CYS A 113 -10.31 8.97 -2.51
C CYS A 113 -10.03 8.01 -3.66
N ALA A 114 -10.01 8.50 -4.91
CA ALA A 114 -9.69 7.67 -6.08
C ALA A 114 -8.29 7.04 -5.98
N ARG A 115 -7.31 7.77 -5.47
CA ARG A 115 -5.94 7.27 -5.26
C ARG A 115 -5.84 6.26 -4.12
N ILE A 116 -6.54 6.50 -3.02
CA ILE A 116 -6.62 5.54 -1.91
C ILE A 116 -7.24 4.24 -2.41
N CYS A 117 -8.35 4.29 -3.13
CA CYS A 117 -8.98 3.10 -3.71
C CYS A 117 -8.05 2.37 -4.69
N ALA A 118 -7.31 3.09 -5.54
CA ALA A 118 -6.34 2.49 -6.45
C ALA A 118 -5.21 1.78 -5.70
N SER A 119 -4.66 2.40 -4.66
CA SER A 119 -3.59 1.81 -3.84
C SER A 119 -4.09 0.61 -3.02
N MET A 120 -5.32 0.64 -2.53
CA MET A 120 -5.96 -0.53 -1.90
C MET A 120 -6.12 -1.68 -2.91
N GLY A 121 -6.48 -1.41 -4.17
CA GLY A 121 -6.51 -2.42 -5.22
C GLY A 121 -5.15 -3.10 -5.41
N ILE A 122 -4.06 -2.34 -5.40
CA ILE A 122 -2.69 -2.91 -5.44
C ILE A 122 -2.40 -3.74 -4.18
N ALA A 123 -2.81 -3.27 -3.00
CA ALA A 123 -2.66 -4.03 -1.76
C ALA A 123 -3.36 -5.40 -1.83
N VAL A 124 -4.57 -5.46 -2.41
CA VAL A 124 -5.30 -6.72 -2.64
C VAL A 124 -4.49 -7.66 -3.52
N VAL A 125 -3.97 -7.17 -4.65
CA VAL A 125 -3.19 -7.99 -5.59
C VAL A 125 -1.92 -8.53 -4.92
N VAL A 126 -1.16 -7.68 -4.24
CA VAL A 126 0.08 -8.08 -3.54
C VAL A 126 -0.23 -9.10 -2.46
N THR A 127 -1.24 -8.85 -1.61
CA THR A 127 -1.65 -9.77 -0.55
C THR A 127 -2.10 -11.12 -1.11
N ALA A 128 -2.92 -11.13 -2.17
CA ALA A 128 -3.40 -12.37 -2.78
C ALA A 128 -2.25 -13.22 -3.33
N ILE A 129 -1.27 -12.60 -4.00
CA ILE A 129 -0.12 -13.30 -4.56
C ILE A 129 0.78 -13.83 -3.44
N THR A 130 1.13 -13.02 -2.44
CA THR A 130 2.02 -13.43 -1.35
C THR A 130 1.40 -14.53 -0.49
N TYR A 131 0.09 -14.45 -0.21
CA TYR A 131 -0.62 -15.52 0.51
C TYR A 131 -0.78 -16.79 -0.33
N GLY A 132 -0.99 -16.68 -1.64
CA GLY A 132 -0.99 -17.81 -2.55
C GLY A 132 0.37 -18.55 -2.56
N VAL A 133 1.47 -17.81 -2.59
CA VAL A 133 2.82 -18.38 -2.45
C VAL A 133 3.01 -19.01 -1.07
N GLY A 134 2.62 -18.34 0.00
CA GLY A 134 2.69 -18.86 1.36
C GLY A 134 1.95 -20.18 1.55
N ALA A 135 0.73 -20.28 1.01
CA ALA A 135 -0.07 -21.49 1.04
C ALA A 135 0.59 -22.66 0.30
N ALA A 136 1.28 -22.37 -0.81
CA ALA A 136 1.98 -23.37 -1.61
C ALA A 136 3.33 -23.83 -1.01
N THR A 137 3.93 -23.01 -0.11
CA THR A 137 5.33 -23.20 0.33
C THR A 137 5.49 -23.48 1.84
N GLY A 138 4.42 -23.90 2.52
CA GLY A 138 4.50 -24.43 3.87
C GLY A 138 4.08 -23.49 5.00
N ALA A 139 3.49 -22.33 4.70
CA ALA A 139 2.81 -21.54 5.71
C ALA A 139 1.52 -22.28 6.16
N LYS A 140 1.45 -22.59 7.46
CA LYS A 140 0.29 -23.28 8.06
C LYS A 140 -0.27 -22.38 9.16
N MET A 141 -1.56 -22.07 9.07
CA MET A 141 -2.26 -21.30 10.11
C MET A 141 -3.70 -21.75 10.22
N ASP A 142 -4.36 -21.37 11.31
CA ASP A 142 -5.76 -21.65 11.52
C ASP A 142 -6.64 -21.06 10.44
N ALA A 143 -7.77 -21.72 10.13
CA ALA A 143 -8.69 -21.23 9.07
C ALA A 143 -9.17 -19.80 9.32
N SER A 144 -9.36 -19.41 10.58
CA SER A 144 -9.71 -18.05 10.96
C SER A 144 -8.59 -17.06 10.65
N ALA A 145 -7.31 -17.43 10.86
CA ALA A 145 -6.16 -16.59 10.60
C ALA A 145 -5.96 -16.33 9.10
N TRP A 146 -6.26 -17.32 8.23
CA TRP A 146 -6.22 -17.16 6.77
C TRP A 146 -7.16 -16.08 6.24
N ILE A 147 -8.23 -15.76 6.98
CA ILE A 147 -9.20 -14.72 6.60
C ILE A 147 -8.91 -13.41 7.32
N GLN A 148 -8.63 -13.48 8.63
CA GLN A 148 -8.47 -12.29 9.45
C GLN A 148 -7.21 -11.50 9.12
N THR A 149 -6.08 -12.18 8.89
CA THR A 149 -4.80 -11.50 8.63
C THR A 149 -4.77 -10.73 7.31
N PRO A 150 -5.26 -11.23 6.15
CA PRO A 150 -5.37 -10.41 4.95
C PRO A 150 -6.31 -9.20 5.14
N LEU A 151 -7.44 -9.37 5.84
CA LEU A 151 -8.35 -8.26 6.11
C LEU A 151 -7.70 -7.16 6.94
N LEU A 152 -6.92 -7.54 7.96
CA LEU A 152 -6.13 -6.59 8.75
C LEU A 152 -5.06 -5.88 7.92
N ILE A 153 -4.38 -6.60 7.02
CA ILE A 153 -3.40 -6.02 6.09
C ILE A 153 -4.08 -5.00 5.17
N LEU A 154 -5.25 -5.34 4.62
CA LEU A 154 -6.01 -4.43 3.77
C LEU A 154 -6.52 -3.21 4.55
N ALA A 155 -6.99 -3.38 5.76
CA ALA A 155 -7.40 -2.27 6.63
C ALA A 155 -6.21 -1.35 6.95
N SER A 156 -5.03 -1.92 7.25
CA SER A 156 -3.81 -1.15 7.52
C SER A 156 -3.29 -0.40 6.28
N SER A 157 -3.61 -0.85 5.07
CA SER A 157 -3.23 -0.16 3.83
C SER A 157 -3.85 1.25 3.72
N ILE A 158 -5.00 1.48 4.36
CA ILE A 158 -5.60 2.82 4.46
C ILE A 158 -4.68 3.75 5.26
N LEU A 159 -4.14 3.26 6.38
CA LEU A 159 -3.18 4.02 7.20
C LEU A 159 -1.89 4.29 6.43
N ALA A 160 -1.38 3.30 5.69
CA ALA A 160 -0.22 3.45 4.83
C ALA A 160 -0.44 4.54 3.75
N SER A 161 -1.62 4.54 3.13
CA SER A 161 -1.99 5.55 2.14
C SER A 161 -2.08 6.95 2.78
N ALA A 162 -2.69 7.06 3.95
CA ALA A 162 -2.77 8.32 4.70
C ALA A 162 -1.38 8.83 5.09
N GLN A 163 -0.48 7.97 5.56
CA GLN A 163 0.91 8.29 5.86
C GLN A 163 1.64 8.82 4.63
N GLY A 164 1.56 8.12 3.50
CA GLY A 164 2.21 8.54 2.25
C GLY A 164 1.70 9.90 1.76
N LEU A 165 0.40 10.14 1.85
CA LEU A 165 -0.20 11.44 1.54
C LEU A 165 0.26 12.53 2.51
N ALA A 166 0.29 12.26 3.81
CA ALA A 166 0.77 13.21 4.81
C ALA A 166 2.22 13.66 4.51
N VAL A 167 3.10 12.71 4.20
CA VAL A 167 4.49 13.00 3.79
C VAL A 167 4.51 13.80 2.47
N ALA A 168 3.68 13.42 1.48
CA ALA A 168 3.58 14.14 0.20
C ALA A 168 3.13 15.59 0.36
N PHE A 169 2.31 15.88 1.37
CA PHE A 169 1.90 17.25 1.67
C PHE A 169 2.94 18.02 2.51
N ALA A 170 3.70 17.33 3.36
CA ALA A 170 4.72 17.93 4.21
C ALA A 170 6.02 18.23 3.43
N VAL A 171 6.42 17.35 2.52
CA VAL A 171 7.68 17.43 1.78
C VAL A 171 7.42 17.72 0.29
N ARG A 172 7.90 18.85 -0.20
CA ARG A 172 7.66 19.35 -1.58
C ARG A 172 8.78 18.97 -2.56
N SER A 173 9.35 17.79 -2.48
CA SER A 173 10.50 17.46 -3.32
C SER A 173 10.60 15.97 -3.58
N ASP A 174 11.57 15.56 -4.39
CA ASP A 174 11.96 14.17 -4.59
C ASP A 174 12.33 13.46 -3.28
N GLY A 175 12.71 14.23 -2.25
CA GLY A 175 12.93 13.75 -0.89
C GLY A 175 11.69 13.18 -0.20
N ALA A 176 10.48 13.41 -0.72
CA ALA A 176 9.25 12.85 -0.16
C ALA A 176 9.26 11.31 -0.14
N PHE A 177 9.84 10.65 -1.16
CA PHE A 177 9.99 9.21 -1.18
C PHE A 177 10.94 8.70 -0.10
N ALA A 178 12.08 9.34 0.07
CA ALA A 178 13.04 8.99 1.11
C ALA A 178 12.42 9.17 2.49
N ALA A 179 11.73 10.29 2.72
CA ALA A 179 11.03 10.56 3.98
C ALA A 179 9.92 9.52 4.24
N SER A 180 9.09 9.20 3.23
CA SER A 180 8.03 8.19 3.37
C SER A 180 8.60 6.80 3.67
N SER A 181 9.67 6.41 2.97
CA SER A 181 10.36 5.14 3.20
C SER A 181 10.97 5.09 4.60
N ALA A 182 11.63 6.16 5.04
CA ALA A 182 12.19 6.25 6.39
C ALA A 182 11.10 6.07 7.46
N VAL A 183 9.98 6.82 7.36
CA VAL A 183 8.86 6.68 8.30
C VAL A 183 8.31 5.26 8.29
N THR A 184 8.16 4.64 7.12
CA THR A 184 7.67 3.25 7.00
C THR A 184 8.62 2.26 7.66
N VAL A 185 9.94 2.38 7.41
CA VAL A 185 10.95 1.51 8.04
C VAL A 185 10.94 1.66 9.56
N PHE A 186 10.96 2.89 10.07
CA PHE A 186 10.89 3.15 11.51
C PHE A 186 9.60 2.59 12.12
N SER A 187 8.46 2.79 11.47
CA SER A 187 7.19 2.23 11.92
C SER A 187 7.22 0.70 11.96
N GLY A 188 7.85 0.05 10.97
CA GLY A 188 8.03 -1.40 10.90
C GLY A 188 8.87 -1.94 12.06
N PHE A 189 9.96 -1.26 12.43
CA PHE A 189 10.75 -1.62 13.60
C PHE A 189 9.97 -1.43 14.91
N LEU A 190 9.32 -0.29 15.10
CA LEU A 190 8.56 0.00 16.31
C LEU A 190 7.35 -0.90 16.50
N SER A 191 6.75 -1.40 15.41
CA SER A 191 5.59 -2.29 15.47
C SER A 191 5.94 -3.75 15.78
N GLY A 192 7.23 -4.09 15.88
CA GLY A 192 7.65 -5.48 16.14
C GLY A 192 7.55 -6.42 14.94
N MET A 193 7.43 -5.88 13.71
CA MET A 193 7.36 -6.70 12.50
C MET A 193 8.62 -7.53 12.25
N PHE A 194 9.80 -6.98 12.60
CA PHE A 194 11.10 -7.60 12.39
C PHE A 194 11.60 -8.34 13.63
N ILE A 195 11.34 -7.80 14.81
CA ILE A 195 11.77 -8.35 16.11
C ILE A 195 10.53 -8.42 17.00
N PRO A 196 10.18 -9.60 17.53
CA PRO A 196 9.07 -9.73 18.48
C PRO A 196 9.22 -8.78 19.67
N ILE A 197 8.16 -8.10 20.03
CA ILE A 197 8.15 -7.09 21.11
C ILE A 197 8.70 -7.64 22.42
N ASN A 198 8.48 -8.93 22.69
CA ASN A 198 8.98 -9.62 23.89
C ASN A 198 10.52 -9.70 23.97
N GLN A 199 11.22 -9.46 22.84
CA GLN A 199 12.69 -9.47 22.74
C GLN A 199 13.29 -8.06 22.72
N MET A 200 12.45 -7.03 22.65
CA MET A 200 12.91 -5.64 22.57
C MET A 200 13.31 -5.03 23.91
N GLY A 201 13.28 -5.78 25.01
CA GLY A 201 13.61 -5.23 26.34
C GLY A 201 12.56 -4.24 26.85
N SER A 202 12.53 -4.00 28.14
CA SER A 202 11.71 -2.93 28.75
C SER A 202 12.38 -1.59 28.47
N PHE A 203 11.82 -0.81 27.54
CA PHE A 203 12.08 0.62 27.43
C PHE A 203 11.20 1.38 28.42
#